data_1cb86deb1220dc66807bcef661ff5d7e
#
_entry.id   1cb86deb1220dc66807bcef661ff5d7e
#
_cell.length_a   1.000
_cell.length_b   1.000
_cell.length_c   1.000
_cell.angle_alpha   90.00
_cell.angle_beta   90.00
_cell.angle_gamma   90.00
#
_symmetry.space_group_name_H-M   'P 1'
#
loop_
_entity.id
_entity.type
_entity.pdbx_description
1 polymer ?
#
loop_
_entity_poly.entity_id
_entity_poly.type
_entity_poly.pdbx_seq_one_letter_code
_entity_poly.pdbx_strand_id
1 'polypeptide(L)'
;MPSTYTHYRFGRDVLVTLPVQLQQQIESYRQLYDIGLHGPDILFYYHPLRTNPINQIGYQMHDEPAAQFFTQNATAWKYALNQDALESYLYGFICHFILDSICHPYIEKMIYISKISHSEIETELDRFLMEKDGHDSKTHVPIQHIDPRKSNAKIIAPCFSTLTVDNIQTALRGMIQTHHLLHAPHYPKRALLLNAMKLIGHYDSMHGLIMNPFPNASCHNYCLFLNRLYHDAIQSAADAILQYQRVLKDNASLPSYFQHTFGAGDNWKQKIISL
;
A
#
# COMPACT_ATOMS: atom_id res chain seq x y z
N MET A 1 4.79 -3.32 4.03
CA MET A 1 5.15 -3.86 2.72
C MET A 1 4.59 -5.24 2.38
N PRO A 2 4.26 -6.14 3.30
CA PRO A 2 3.53 -7.35 2.94
C PRO A 2 2.08 -7.09 2.56
N SER A 3 1.38 -6.15 3.10
CA SER A 3 -0.07 -5.97 2.90
C SER A 3 -0.54 -5.64 1.45
N THR A 4 0.15 -6.21 0.47
CA THR A 4 -0.16 -6.07 -0.96
C THR A 4 -1.56 -6.56 -1.30
N TYR A 5 -1.96 -7.72 -0.72
CA TYR A 5 -3.31 -8.23 -0.93
C TYR A 5 -4.36 -7.36 -0.24
N THR A 6 -4.09 -6.93 0.98
CA THR A 6 -4.99 -6.09 1.78
C THR A 6 -5.31 -4.79 1.05
N HIS A 7 -4.29 -4.08 0.54
CA HIS A 7 -4.50 -2.83 -0.20
C HIS A 7 -5.24 -3.03 -1.53
N TYR A 8 -4.88 -4.07 -2.28
CA TYR A 8 -5.57 -4.38 -3.53
C TYR A 8 -7.04 -4.72 -3.29
N ARG A 9 -7.32 -5.58 -2.31
CA ARG A 9 -8.67 -5.94 -1.91
C ARG A 9 -9.47 -4.72 -1.44
N PHE A 10 -8.85 -3.89 -0.58
CA PHE A 10 -9.45 -2.65 -0.06
C PHE A 10 -9.90 -1.72 -1.18
N GLY A 11 -9.04 -1.46 -2.15
CA GLY A 11 -9.39 -0.62 -3.29
C GLY A 11 -10.55 -1.17 -4.11
N ARG A 12 -10.67 -2.49 -4.26
CA ARG A 12 -11.83 -3.12 -4.91
C ARG A 12 -13.12 -2.90 -4.12
N ASP A 13 -13.06 -3.04 -2.80
CA ASP A 13 -14.21 -2.84 -1.92
C ASP A 13 -14.62 -1.35 -1.90
N VAL A 14 -13.67 -0.42 -1.94
CA VAL A 14 -13.96 1.03 -2.08
C VAL A 14 -14.58 1.33 -3.44
N LEU A 15 -14.03 0.80 -4.53
CA LEU A 15 -14.48 1.08 -5.91
C LEU A 15 -15.98 0.84 -6.08
N VAL A 16 -16.51 -0.25 -5.54
CA VAL A 16 -17.95 -0.59 -5.67
C VAL A 16 -18.88 0.32 -4.88
N THR A 17 -18.36 1.14 -3.95
CA THR A 17 -19.13 2.11 -3.19
C THR A 17 -19.19 3.50 -3.85
N LEU A 18 -18.34 3.75 -4.85
CA LEU A 18 -18.27 5.02 -5.56
C LEU A 18 -19.46 5.24 -6.51
N PRO A 19 -19.80 6.47 -6.90
CA PRO A 19 -20.76 6.76 -7.95
C PRO A 19 -20.42 6.05 -9.27
N VAL A 20 -21.44 5.59 -10.01
CA VAL A 20 -21.28 4.78 -11.23
C VAL A 20 -20.37 5.45 -12.26
N GLN A 21 -20.49 6.77 -12.46
CA GLN A 21 -19.65 7.52 -13.39
C GLN A 21 -18.17 7.44 -13.02
N LEU A 22 -17.86 7.51 -11.72
CA LEU A 22 -16.50 7.44 -11.22
C LEU A 22 -15.96 6.00 -11.31
N GLN A 23 -16.81 5.00 -11.05
CA GLN A 23 -16.46 3.60 -11.30
C GLN A 23 -16.06 3.37 -12.77
N GLN A 24 -16.86 3.87 -13.73
CA GLN A 24 -16.59 3.72 -15.16
C GLN A 24 -15.29 4.43 -15.58
N GLN A 25 -15.01 5.61 -15.04
CA GLN A 25 -13.75 6.31 -15.26
C GLN A 25 -12.58 5.48 -14.76
N ILE A 26 -12.64 5.00 -13.52
CA ILE A 26 -11.58 4.17 -12.91
C ILE A 26 -11.39 2.87 -13.69
N GLU A 27 -12.47 2.20 -14.10
CA GLU A 27 -12.36 0.96 -14.90
C GLU A 27 -11.68 1.19 -16.25
N SER A 28 -11.84 2.37 -16.86
CA SER A 28 -11.14 2.73 -18.10
C SER A 28 -9.61 2.85 -17.91
N TYR A 29 -9.17 3.12 -16.69
CA TYR A 29 -7.76 3.25 -16.30
C TYR A 29 -7.43 2.34 -15.10
N ARG A 30 -8.07 1.19 -15.02
CA ARG A 30 -8.01 0.27 -13.89
C ARG A 30 -6.60 -0.06 -13.43
N GLN A 31 -5.68 -0.25 -14.35
CA GLN A 31 -4.28 -0.56 -14.04
C GLN A 31 -3.58 0.56 -13.24
N LEU A 32 -3.91 1.82 -13.53
CA LEU A 32 -3.38 2.98 -12.79
C LEU A 32 -3.96 3.05 -11.38
N TYR A 33 -5.27 2.83 -11.25
CA TYR A 33 -5.91 2.72 -9.95
C TYR A 33 -5.27 1.61 -9.10
N ASP A 34 -5.15 0.42 -9.68
CA ASP A 34 -4.59 -0.74 -8.99
C ASP A 34 -3.12 -0.52 -8.56
N ILE A 35 -2.30 0.17 -9.38
CA ILE A 35 -0.95 0.57 -8.98
C ILE A 35 -1.00 1.62 -7.85
N GLY A 36 -1.92 2.58 -7.95
CA GLY A 36 -2.13 3.60 -6.93
C GLY A 36 -2.46 3.03 -5.55
N LEU A 37 -3.13 1.87 -5.49
CA LEU A 37 -3.43 1.16 -4.23
C LEU A 37 -2.19 0.78 -3.40
N HIS A 38 -1.01 0.88 -3.99
CA HIS A 38 0.26 0.64 -3.29
C HIS A 38 0.97 1.95 -2.90
N GLY A 39 0.36 3.11 -3.16
CA GLY A 39 0.86 4.39 -2.70
C GLY A 39 2.36 4.61 -2.96
N PRO A 40 3.10 5.12 -1.96
CA PRO A 40 4.55 5.30 -2.04
C PRO A 40 5.34 4.00 -1.96
N ASP A 41 4.73 2.88 -1.56
CA ASP A 41 5.39 1.59 -1.35
C ASP A 41 6.04 1.03 -2.61
N ILE A 42 5.50 1.37 -3.80
CA ILE A 42 6.13 0.97 -5.06
C ILE A 42 7.60 1.38 -5.11
N LEU A 43 7.99 2.49 -4.44
CA LEU A 43 9.35 3.02 -4.45
C LEU A 43 10.31 2.18 -3.60
N PHE A 44 9.83 1.44 -2.60
CA PHE A 44 10.64 0.52 -1.80
C PHE A 44 11.28 -0.56 -2.67
N TYR A 45 10.62 -0.92 -3.76
CA TYR A 45 11.07 -1.97 -4.69
C TYR A 45 12.07 -1.48 -5.74
N TYR A 46 12.42 -0.19 -5.74
CA TYR A 46 13.51 0.30 -6.57
C TYR A 46 14.86 -0.12 -5.99
N HIS A 47 15.49 -1.15 -6.58
CA HIS A 47 16.72 -1.77 -6.07
C HIS A 47 16.66 -2.09 -4.56
N PRO A 48 15.72 -2.96 -4.10
CA PRO A 48 15.32 -3.09 -2.70
C PRO A 48 16.43 -3.60 -1.75
N LEU A 49 17.49 -4.19 -2.30
CA LEU A 49 18.61 -4.70 -1.49
C LEU A 49 19.62 -3.61 -1.08
N ARG A 50 19.44 -2.36 -1.51
CA ARG A 50 20.33 -1.24 -1.22
C ARG A 50 19.52 0.01 -0.93
N THR A 51 19.91 0.72 0.12
CA THR A 51 19.42 2.08 0.36
C THR A 51 19.85 2.97 -0.80
N ASN A 52 18.92 3.71 -1.36
CA ASN A 52 19.15 4.63 -2.47
C ASN A 52 18.17 5.81 -2.41
N PRO A 53 18.44 6.93 -3.11
CA PRO A 53 17.60 8.13 -3.02
C PRO A 53 16.14 7.89 -3.38
N ILE A 54 15.82 6.91 -4.25
CA ILE A 54 14.45 6.66 -4.70
C ILE A 54 13.64 5.90 -3.65
N ASN A 55 14.20 4.82 -3.07
CA ASN A 55 13.46 4.12 -2.02
C ASN A 55 13.36 4.95 -0.73
N GLN A 56 14.30 5.87 -0.49
CA GLN A 56 14.19 6.83 0.62
C GLN A 56 13.01 7.79 0.47
N ILE A 57 12.63 8.19 -0.74
CA ILE A 57 11.41 8.99 -0.97
C ILE A 57 10.19 8.24 -0.42
N GLY A 58 10.05 6.94 -0.74
CA GLY A 58 8.95 6.12 -0.22
C GLY A 58 8.89 6.10 1.30
N TYR A 59 10.04 5.92 1.98
CA TYR A 59 10.11 5.95 3.45
C TYR A 59 9.75 7.33 4.01
N GLN A 60 10.31 8.41 3.47
CA GLN A 60 10.04 9.77 3.93
C GLN A 60 8.56 10.14 3.80
N MET A 61 7.91 9.72 2.71
CA MET A 61 6.48 9.98 2.52
C MET A 61 5.60 9.35 3.62
N HIS A 62 6.05 8.28 4.29
CA HIS A 62 5.30 7.71 5.41
C HIS A 62 5.35 8.57 6.67
N ASP A 63 6.38 9.38 6.83
CA ASP A 63 6.58 10.26 7.99
C ASP A 63 6.06 11.69 7.74
N GLU A 64 5.82 12.05 6.48
CA GLU A 64 5.35 13.37 6.09
C GLU A 64 3.82 13.43 5.94
N PRO A 65 3.19 14.62 6.17
CA PRO A 65 1.76 14.81 5.89
C PRO A 65 1.42 14.51 4.42
N ALA A 66 0.41 13.68 4.19
CA ALA A 66 -0.06 13.36 2.84
C ALA A 66 -0.49 14.59 2.04
N ALA A 67 -0.91 15.67 2.74
CA ALA A 67 -1.30 16.93 2.14
C ALA A 67 -0.26 17.50 1.17
N GLN A 68 1.04 17.31 1.44
CA GLN A 68 2.10 17.78 0.56
C GLN A 68 2.00 17.13 -0.82
N PHE A 69 1.91 15.80 -0.86
CA PHE A 69 1.77 15.04 -2.10
C PHE A 69 0.49 15.39 -2.85
N PHE A 70 -0.66 15.41 -2.16
CA PHE A 70 -1.95 15.67 -2.81
C PHE A 70 -2.09 17.10 -3.30
N THR A 71 -1.56 18.12 -2.59
CA THR A 71 -1.56 19.52 -3.05
C THR A 71 -0.69 19.71 -4.29
N GLN A 72 0.51 19.11 -4.30
CA GLN A 72 1.40 19.13 -5.45
C GLN A 72 0.72 18.51 -6.68
N ASN A 73 0.08 17.36 -6.48
CA ASN A 73 -0.58 16.63 -7.58
C ASN A 73 -1.88 17.29 -8.05
N ALA A 74 -2.60 17.99 -7.20
CA ALA A 74 -3.73 18.83 -7.63
C ALA A 74 -3.28 19.96 -8.58
N THR A 75 -2.10 20.51 -8.33
CA THR A 75 -1.51 21.49 -9.24
C THR A 75 -1.05 20.86 -10.54
N ALA A 76 -0.35 19.73 -10.49
CA ALA A 76 0.15 19.00 -11.65
C ALA A 76 -0.99 18.49 -12.54
N TRP A 77 -2.11 18.09 -11.96
CA TRP A 77 -3.30 17.61 -12.66
C TRP A 77 -3.82 18.62 -13.70
N LYS A 78 -3.77 19.92 -13.42
CA LYS A 78 -4.24 20.98 -14.33
C LYS A 78 -3.52 20.97 -15.68
N TYR A 79 -2.30 20.45 -15.70
CA TYR A 79 -1.42 20.39 -16.88
C TYR A 79 -1.23 18.97 -17.41
N ALA A 80 -1.93 17.99 -16.83
CA ALA A 80 -1.81 16.60 -17.24
C ALA A 80 -2.43 16.40 -18.65
N LEU A 81 -1.72 15.66 -19.51
CA LEU A 81 -2.21 15.31 -20.86
C LEU A 81 -3.42 14.38 -20.82
N ASN A 82 -3.54 13.58 -19.75
CA ASN A 82 -4.67 12.69 -19.52
C ASN A 82 -5.06 12.77 -18.05
N GLN A 83 -6.00 13.69 -17.76
CA GLN A 83 -6.47 13.95 -16.41
C GLN A 83 -7.17 12.73 -15.80
N ASP A 84 -8.03 12.05 -16.56
CA ASP A 84 -8.78 10.87 -16.06
C ASP A 84 -7.84 9.72 -15.66
N ALA A 85 -6.78 9.53 -16.44
CA ALA A 85 -5.75 8.53 -16.12
C ALA A 85 -5.00 8.88 -14.82
N LEU A 86 -4.62 10.14 -14.65
CA LEU A 86 -3.95 10.63 -13.44
C LEU A 86 -4.88 10.57 -12.23
N GLU A 87 -6.15 10.97 -12.38
CA GLU A 87 -7.17 10.86 -11.35
C GLU A 87 -7.29 9.41 -10.85
N SER A 88 -7.38 8.45 -11.77
CA SER A 88 -7.51 7.04 -11.41
C SER A 88 -6.33 6.55 -10.56
N TYR A 89 -5.09 6.95 -10.89
CA TYR A 89 -3.92 6.67 -10.07
C TYR A 89 -4.02 7.31 -8.68
N LEU A 90 -4.38 8.60 -8.62
CA LEU A 90 -4.49 9.35 -7.37
C LEU A 90 -5.62 8.81 -6.48
N TYR A 91 -6.72 8.32 -7.04
CA TYR A 91 -7.80 7.69 -6.27
C TYR A 91 -7.36 6.38 -5.63
N GLY A 92 -6.57 5.56 -6.35
CA GLY A 92 -5.91 4.40 -5.73
C GLY A 92 -4.95 4.80 -4.61
N PHE A 93 -4.17 5.86 -4.83
CA PHE A 93 -3.24 6.39 -3.83
C PHE A 93 -3.96 6.90 -2.57
N ILE A 94 -5.16 7.49 -2.72
CA ILE A 94 -6.01 7.88 -1.59
C ILE A 94 -6.46 6.64 -0.80
N CYS A 95 -6.85 5.55 -1.48
CA CYS A 95 -7.21 4.31 -0.79
C CYS A 95 -6.06 3.81 0.09
N HIS A 96 -4.83 3.77 -0.46
CA HIS A 96 -3.65 3.40 0.31
C HIS A 96 -3.48 4.31 1.53
N PHE A 97 -3.47 5.63 1.32
CA PHE A 97 -3.31 6.61 2.39
C PHE A 97 -4.33 6.44 3.52
N ILE A 98 -5.61 6.30 3.19
CA ILE A 98 -6.67 6.18 4.19
C ILE A 98 -6.52 4.90 5.00
N LEU A 99 -6.24 3.76 4.36
CA LEU A 99 -6.06 2.50 5.06
C LEU A 99 -4.85 2.56 6.00
N ASP A 100 -3.72 3.05 5.51
CA ASP A 100 -2.49 3.15 6.28
C ASP A 100 -2.62 4.10 7.47
N SER A 101 -3.14 5.31 7.24
CA SER A 101 -3.30 6.31 8.31
C SER A 101 -4.24 5.84 9.43
N ILE A 102 -5.18 4.94 9.12
CA ILE A 102 -6.09 4.34 10.10
C ILE A 102 -5.44 3.14 10.80
N CYS A 103 -4.74 2.26 10.08
CA CYS A 103 -4.24 1.00 10.61
C CYS A 103 -2.87 1.12 11.30
N HIS A 104 -1.92 1.88 10.74
CA HIS A 104 -0.54 1.94 11.24
C HIS A 104 -0.41 2.37 12.71
N PRO A 105 -1.20 3.32 13.24
CA PRO A 105 -1.14 3.63 14.68
C PRO A 105 -1.44 2.43 15.58
N TYR A 106 -2.31 1.53 15.14
CA TYR A 106 -2.64 0.30 15.86
C TYR A 106 -1.62 -0.80 15.62
N ILE A 107 -1.10 -0.93 14.39
CA ILE A 107 -0.02 -1.88 14.07
C ILE A 107 1.21 -1.56 14.93
N GLU A 108 1.60 -0.29 15.05
CA GLU A 108 2.71 0.12 15.90
C GLU A 108 2.46 -0.22 17.39
N LYS A 109 1.22 -0.04 17.85
CA LYS A 109 0.83 -0.48 19.21
C LYS A 109 0.92 -1.99 19.37
N MET A 110 0.51 -2.77 18.35
CA MET A 110 0.62 -4.23 18.35
C MET A 110 2.07 -4.70 18.42
N ILE A 111 2.96 -4.08 17.62
CA ILE A 111 4.41 -4.32 17.65
C ILE A 111 4.96 -4.08 19.07
N TYR A 112 4.60 -2.94 19.66
CA TYR A 112 5.06 -2.57 20.99
C TYR A 112 4.66 -3.58 22.06
N ILE A 113 3.43 -4.11 22.00
CA ILE A 113 2.88 -5.07 22.97
C ILE A 113 3.44 -6.47 22.73
N SER A 114 3.39 -6.97 21.50
CA SER A 114 3.65 -8.37 21.17
C SER A 114 5.10 -8.68 20.80
N LYS A 115 5.86 -7.66 20.39
CA LYS A 115 7.20 -7.78 19.78
C LYS A 115 7.19 -8.55 18.44
N ILE A 116 6.02 -8.79 17.85
CA ILE A 116 5.90 -9.34 16.50
C ILE A 116 6.27 -8.22 15.53
N SER A 117 7.01 -8.53 14.47
CA SER A 117 7.44 -7.52 13.50
C SER A 117 6.26 -6.94 12.71
N HIS A 118 6.39 -5.69 12.27
CA HIS A 118 5.44 -5.00 11.40
C HIS A 118 5.06 -5.87 10.20
N SER A 119 6.08 -6.34 9.47
CA SER A 119 5.88 -7.15 8.27
C SER A 119 5.18 -8.47 8.54
N GLU A 120 5.35 -9.08 9.72
CA GLU A 120 4.65 -10.31 10.07
C GLU A 120 3.17 -10.06 10.38
N ILE A 121 2.84 -8.99 11.11
CA ILE A 121 1.44 -8.61 11.40
C ILE A 121 0.68 -8.40 10.09
N GLU A 122 1.27 -7.67 9.16
CA GLU A 122 0.65 -7.38 7.86
C GLU A 122 0.54 -8.61 6.95
N THR A 123 1.57 -9.47 6.94
CA THR A 123 1.53 -10.73 6.18
C THR A 123 0.45 -11.68 6.72
N GLU A 124 0.25 -11.71 8.04
CA GLU A 124 -0.83 -12.50 8.63
C GLU A 124 -2.21 -11.90 8.36
N LEU A 125 -2.34 -10.57 8.23
CA LEU A 125 -3.57 -9.92 7.75
C LEU A 125 -3.84 -10.27 6.28
N ASP A 126 -2.83 -10.21 5.41
CA ASP A 126 -2.94 -10.65 4.02
C ASP A 126 -3.43 -12.12 3.95
N ARG A 127 -2.81 -13.00 4.73
CA ARG A 127 -3.25 -14.39 4.86
C ARG A 127 -4.72 -14.50 5.24
N PHE A 128 -5.10 -13.81 6.33
CA PHE A 128 -6.46 -13.84 6.86
C PHE A 128 -7.50 -13.43 5.80
N LEU A 129 -7.21 -12.38 5.04
CA LEU A 129 -8.11 -11.89 3.99
C LEU A 129 -8.11 -12.81 2.77
N MET A 130 -6.95 -13.34 2.34
CA MET A 130 -6.87 -14.31 1.24
C MET A 130 -7.69 -15.57 1.55
N GLU A 131 -7.54 -16.13 2.75
CA GLU A 131 -8.27 -17.33 3.16
C GLU A 131 -9.78 -17.07 3.27
N LYS A 132 -10.18 -15.88 3.73
CA LYS A 132 -11.57 -15.44 3.76
C LYS A 132 -12.18 -15.33 2.35
N ASP A 133 -11.38 -14.96 1.37
CA ASP A 133 -11.77 -14.86 -0.04
C ASP A 133 -11.61 -16.20 -0.80
N GLY A 134 -11.25 -17.28 -0.11
CA GLY A 134 -11.14 -18.63 -0.68
C GLY A 134 -9.84 -18.91 -1.42
N HIS A 135 -8.81 -18.06 -1.26
CA HIS A 135 -7.49 -18.30 -1.82
C HIS A 135 -6.63 -19.17 -0.89
N ASP A 136 -5.80 -20.02 -1.45
CA ASP A 136 -4.69 -20.63 -0.70
C ASP A 136 -3.59 -19.60 -0.50
N SER A 137 -3.50 -19.08 0.71
CA SER A 137 -2.55 -18.03 1.09
C SER A 137 -1.08 -18.38 0.84
N LYS A 138 -0.73 -19.67 0.82
CA LYS A 138 0.65 -20.13 0.59
C LYS A 138 1.05 -20.09 -0.89
N THR A 139 0.11 -20.33 -1.80
CA THR A 139 0.37 -20.44 -3.24
C THR A 139 -0.09 -19.24 -4.04
N HIS A 140 -0.98 -18.43 -3.47
CA HIS A 140 -1.45 -17.21 -4.13
C HIS A 140 -0.37 -16.11 -4.10
N VAL A 141 -0.06 -15.55 -5.27
CA VAL A 141 0.86 -14.40 -5.41
C VAL A 141 0.03 -13.16 -5.76
N PRO A 142 -0.13 -12.20 -4.84
CA PRO A 142 -1.08 -11.09 -5.01
C PRO A 142 -0.47 -9.93 -5.83
N ILE A 143 0.00 -10.18 -7.05
CA ILE A 143 0.75 -9.22 -7.84
C ILE A 143 0.27 -9.06 -9.29
N GLN A 144 -0.74 -9.86 -9.73
CA GLN A 144 -1.19 -9.88 -11.12
C GLN A 144 -1.77 -8.54 -11.62
N HIS A 145 -2.19 -7.68 -10.70
CA HIS A 145 -2.75 -6.36 -11.00
C HIS A 145 -1.68 -5.29 -11.25
N ILE A 146 -0.41 -5.56 -10.98
CA ILE A 146 0.69 -4.61 -11.21
C ILE A 146 1.18 -4.73 -12.66
N ASP A 147 0.98 -3.66 -13.41
CA ASP A 147 1.37 -3.56 -14.81
C ASP A 147 2.54 -2.57 -14.99
N PRO A 148 3.77 -3.06 -15.22
CA PRO A 148 4.97 -2.23 -15.30
C PRO A 148 5.18 -1.60 -16.70
N ARG A 149 4.12 -1.48 -17.51
CA ARG A 149 4.23 -0.87 -18.85
C ARG A 149 4.66 0.61 -18.76
N LYS A 150 5.43 1.02 -19.76
CA LYS A 150 5.95 2.39 -19.85
C LYS A 150 4.83 3.44 -19.95
N SER A 151 3.67 3.08 -20.49
CA SER A 151 2.48 3.93 -20.52
C SER A 151 2.01 4.34 -19.13
N ASN A 152 1.93 3.37 -18.21
CA ASN A 152 1.54 3.62 -16.81
C ASN A 152 2.62 4.45 -16.08
N ALA A 153 3.88 4.09 -16.26
CA ALA A 153 4.99 4.84 -15.67
C ALA A 153 5.05 6.31 -16.14
N LYS A 154 4.63 6.62 -17.38
CA LYS A 154 4.55 7.99 -17.88
C LYS A 154 3.48 8.83 -17.17
N ILE A 155 2.38 8.23 -16.74
CA ILE A 155 1.33 8.92 -15.97
C ILE A 155 1.78 9.09 -14.49
N ILE A 156 2.47 8.11 -13.95
CA ILE A 156 2.86 8.07 -12.52
C ILE A 156 4.07 8.96 -12.23
N ALA A 157 5.09 8.97 -13.10
CA ALA A 157 6.34 9.68 -12.83
C ALA A 157 6.17 11.18 -12.50
N PRO A 158 5.29 11.94 -13.18
CA PRO A 158 5.05 13.35 -12.84
C PRO A 158 4.47 13.59 -11.44
N CYS A 159 3.89 12.55 -10.79
CA CYS A 159 3.40 12.67 -9.41
C CYS A 159 4.54 12.86 -8.40
N PHE A 160 5.75 12.51 -8.78
CA PHE A 160 6.95 12.61 -7.95
C PHE A 160 7.93 13.59 -8.61
N SER A 161 8.24 14.68 -7.96
CA SER A 161 9.00 15.81 -8.55
C SER A 161 10.39 15.45 -9.10
N THR A 162 10.99 14.36 -8.59
CA THR A 162 12.38 13.98 -8.90
C THR A 162 12.51 12.66 -9.64
N LEU A 163 11.40 11.94 -9.89
CA LEU A 163 11.47 10.60 -10.47
C LEU A 163 11.22 10.63 -11.97
N THR A 164 11.95 9.79 -12.67
CA THR A 164 11.80 9.57 -14.11
C THR A 164 10.85 8.41 -14.40
N VAL A 165 10.39 8.33 -15.65
CA VAL A 165 9.60 7.19 -16.14
C VAL A 165 10.32 5.86 -15.93
N ASP A 166 11.62 5.83 -16.16
CA ASP A 166 12.41 4.60 -16.01
C ASP A 166 12.59 4.21 -14.52
N ASN A 167 12.61 5.19 -13.60
CA ASN A 167 12.61 4.91 -12.16
C ASN A 167 11.31 4.21 -11.74
N ILE A 168 10.16 4.74 -12.13
CA ILE A 168 8.86 4.13 -11.81
C ILE A 168 8.75 2.74 -12.45
N GLN A 169 9.10 2.59 -13.72
CA GLN A 169 9.05 1.29 -14.39
C GLN A 169 9.95 0.26 -13.70
N THR A 170 11.15 0.67 -13.27
CA THR A 170 12.08 -0.19 -12.52
C THR A 170 11.50 -0.58 -11.16
N ALA A 171 10.88 0.36 -10.44
CA ALA A 171 10.21 0.11 -9.17
C ALA A 171 9.07 -0.92 -9.31
N LEU A 172 8.18 -0.75 -10.30
CA LEU A 172 7.09 -1.68 -10.56
C LEU A 172 7.59 -3.09 -10.94
N ARG A 173 8.63 -3.19 -11.77
CA ARG A 173 9.27 -4.49 -12.08
C ARG A 173 9.92 -5.10 -10.85
N GLY A 174 10.59 -4.27 -10.05
CA GLY A 174 11.18 -4.68 -8.78
C GLY A 174 10.14 -5.24 -7.80
N MET A 175 8.94 -4.62 -7.74
CA MET A 175 7.82 -5.11 -6.95
C MET A 175 7.42 -6.53 -7.38
N ILE A 176 7.19 -6.74 -8.67
CA ILE A 176 6.83 -8.06 -9.21
C ILE A 176 7.92 -9.09 -8.90
N GLN A 177 9.18 -8.75 -9.15
CA GLN A 177 10.31 -9.66 -8.94
C GLN A 177 10.49 -10.02 -7.46
N THR A 178 10.35 -9.03 -6.56
CA THR A 178 10.48 -9.24 -5.11
C THR A 178 9.37 -10.14 -4.59
N HIS A 179 8.12 -9.95 -5.01
CA HIS A 179 7.02 -10.83 -4.62
C HIS A 179 7.24 -12.27 -5.09
N HIS A 180 7.67 -12.48 -6.33
CA HIS A 180 8.02 -13.82 -6.82
C HIS A 180 9.23 -14.42 -6.08
N LEU A 181 10.22 -13.60 -5.71
CA LEU A 181 11.36 -14.06 -4.92
C LEU A 181 10.93 -14.53 -3.53
N LEU A 182 10.15 -13.69 -2.80
CA LEU A 182 9.72 -13.95 -1.43
C LEU A 182 8.58 -14.99 -1.33
N HIS A 183 7.87 -15.24 -2.44
CA HIS A 183 6.90 -16.33 -2.51
C HIS A 183 7.61 -17.68 -2.40
N ALA A 184 7.55 -18.26 -1.19
CA ALA A 184 8.30 -19.48 -0.85
C ALA A 184 7.39 -20.53 -0.16
N PRO A 185 6.42 -21.13 -0.90
CA PRO A 185 5.48 -22.10 -0.36
C PRO A 185 6.17 -23.41 0.09
N HIS A 186 7.34 -23.74 -0.48
CA HIS A 186 8.06 -24.98 -0.22
C HIS A 186 9.29 -24.77 0.66
N TYR A 187 9.53 -25.73 1.55
CA TYR A 187 10.60 -25.69 2.55
C TYR A 187 11.99 -25.35 1.99
N PRO A 188 12.49 -25.96 0.90
CA PRO A 188 13.86 -25.67 0.45
C PRO A 188 14.11 -24.20 0.12
N LYS A 189 13.19 -23.58 -0.65
CA LYS A 189 13.30 -22.16 -1.00
C LYS A 189 13.17 -21.27 0.23
N ARG A 190 12.19 -21.57 1.12
CA ARG A 190 11.98 -20.83 2.36
C ARG A 190 13.22 -20.86 3.24
N ALA A 191 13.79 -22.06 3.48
CA ALA A 191 14.98 -22.23 4.30
C ALA A 191 16.17 -21.46 3.72
N LEU A 192 16.37 -21.51 2.40
CA LEU A 192 17.42 -20.75 1.72
C LEU A 192 17.27 -19.25 1.96
N LEU A 193 16.08 -18.68 1.77
CA LEU A 193 15.82 -17.25 1.95
C LEU A 193 16.03 -16.81 3.40
N LEU A 194 15.47 -17.55 4.36
CA LEU A 194 15.62 -17.23 5.79
C LEU A 194 17.07 -17.32 6.25
N ASN A 195 17.83 -18.32 5.78
CA ASN A 195 19.27 -18.41 6.07
C ASN A 195 20.07 -17.27 5.42
N ALA A 196 19.73 -16.88 4.18
CA ALA A 196 20.35 -15.72 3.54
C ALA A 196 20.09 -14.45 4.35
N MET A 197 18.84 -14.20 4.83
CA MET A 197 18.52 -13.07 5.69
C MET A 197 19.32 -13.07 7.00
N LYS A 198 19.56 -14.24 7.60
CA LYS A 198 20.41 -14.38 8.80
C LYS A 198 21.85 -14.02 8.50
N LEU A 199 22.40 -14.51 7.38
CA LEU A 199 23.78 -14.26 7.00
C LEU A 199 24.08 -12.77 6.75
N ILE A 200 23.11 -12.02 6.20
CA ILE A 200 23.24 -10.59 5.96
C ILE A 200 22.77 -9.72 7.13
N GLY A 201 22.39 -10.32 8.28
CA GLY A 201 21.98 -9.59 9.49
C GLY A 201 20.60 -8.91 9.43
N HIS A 202 19.77 -9.27 8.44
CA HIS A 202 18.44 -8.67 8.25
C HIS A 202 17.27 -9.62 8.58
N TYR A 203 17.52 -10.70 9.31
CA TYR A 203 16.48 -11.69 9.62
C TYR A 203 15.30 -11.06 10.37
N ASP A 204 15.54 -10.34 11.45
CA ASP A 204 14.49 -9.79 12.32
C ASP A 204 13.60 -8.76 11.61
N SER A 205 14.16 -8.01 10.66
CA SER A 205 13.42 -7.02 9.88
C SER A 205 12.70 -7.58 8.65
N MET A 206 13.16 -8.73 8.11
CA MET A 206 12.69 -9.22 6.81
C MET A 206 11.98 -10.58 6.83
N HIS A 207 12.15 -11.40 7.89
CA HIS A 207 11.56 -12.75 7.90
C HIS A 207 10.03 -12.72 7.78
N GLY A 208 9.38 -11.72 8.35
CA GLY A 208 7.94 -11.51 8.25
C GLY A 208 7.42 -11.19 6.83
N LEU A 209 8.31 -10.86 5.89
CA LEU A 209 7.94 -10.70 4.47
C LEU A 209 7.64 -12.03 3.77
N ILE A 210 8.08 -13.15 4.37
CA ILE A 210 7.82 -14.49 3.84
C ILE A 210 6.69 -15.11 4.64
N MET A 211 5.56 -15.33 4.02
CA MET A 211 4.38 -15.92 4.67
C MET A 211 4.72 -17.21 5.41
N ASN A 212 4.32 -17.31 6.66
CA ASN A 212 4.58 -18.49 7.48
C ASN A 212 3.88 -19.74 6.93
N PRO A 213 4.42 -20.97 7.14
CA PRO A 213 3.76 -22.20 6.73
C PRO A 213 2.39 -22.41 7.39
N PHE A 214 2.26 -21.92 8.62
CA PHE A 214 1.04 -21.95 9.44
C PHE A 214 0.74 -20.56 9.96
N PRO A 215 -0.54 -20.21 10.20
CA PRO A 215 -0.93 -18.93 10.78
C PRO A 215 -0.24 -18.72 12.14
N ASN A 216 0.24 -17.49 12.39
CA ASN A 216 0.70 -17.10 13.72
C ASN A 216 -0.51 -16.87 14.62
N ALA A 217 -0.75 -17.80 15.57
CA ALA A 217 -1.89 -17.72 16.49
C ALA A 217 -1.92 -16.41 17.30
N SER A 218 -0.77 -15.81 17.59
CA SER A 218 -0.67 -14.53 18.30
C SER A 218 -1.18 -13.35 17.47
N CYS A 219 -1.23 -13.47 16.13
CA CYS A 219 -1.77 -12.44 15.24
C CYS A 219 -3.28 -12.59 15.02
N HIS A 220 -3.92 -13.68 15.42
CA HIS A 220 -5.33 -13.93 15.12
C HIS A 220 -6.25 -12.77 15.55
N ASN A 221 -6.17 -12.37 16.81
CA ASN A 221 -6.99 -11.27 17.33
C ASN A 221 -6.61 -9.92 16.68
N TYR A 222 -5.34 -9.71 16.32
CA TYR A 222 -4.91 -8.53 15.58
C TYR A 222 -5.53 -8.49 14.19
N CYS A 223 -5.57 -9.61 13.48
CA CYS A 223 -6.23 -9.70 12.17
C CYS A 223 -7.73 -9.41 12.28
N LEU A 224 -8.43 -9.91 13.31
CA LEU A 224 -9.83 -9.60 13.55
C LEU A 224 -10.04 -8.10 13.79
N PHE A 225 -9.19 -7.48 14.60
CA PHE A 225 -9.26 -6.06 14.89
C PHE A 225 -8.96 -5.20 13.64
N LEU A 226 -7.88 -5.50 12.93
CA LEU A 226 -7.51 -4.79 11.70
C LEU A 226 -8.56 -4.97 10.60
N ASN A 227 -9.19 -6.14 10.50
CA ASN A 227 -10.31 -6.35 9.57
C ASN A 227 -11.54 -5.48 9.91
N ARG A 228 -11.80 -5.16 11.18
CA ARG A 228 -12.84 -4.17 11.53
C ARG A 228 -12.45 -2.78 11.04
N LEU A 229 -11.23 -2.32 11.33
CA LEU A 229 -10.73 -1.04 10.86
C LEU A 229 -10.75 -0.94 9.32
N TYR A 230 -10.39 -2.02 8.63
CA TYR A 230 -10.50 -2.12 7.18
C TYR A 230 -11.92 -1.83 6.68
N HIS A 231 -12.95 -2.44 7.29
CA HIS A 231 -14.34 -2.21 6.88
C HIS A 231 -14.81 -0.78 7.20
N ASP A 232 -14.42 -0.25 8.36
CA ASP A 232 -14.76 1.12 8.77
C ASP A 232 -14.08 2.15 7.84
N ALA A 233 -12.89 1.83 7.31
CA ALA A 233 -12.14 2.70 6.41
C ALA A 233 -12.74 2.81 4.99
N ILE A 234 -13.56 1.86 4.53
CA ILE A 234 -14.10 1.84 3.16
C ILE A 234 -14.86 3.13 2.84
N GLN A 235 -15.81 3.51 3.70
CA GLN A 235 -16.58 4.74 3.49
C GLN A 235 -15.68 5.98 3.59
N SER A 236 -14.73 5.98 4.52
CA SER A 236 -13.76 7.09 4.66
C SER A 236 -12.93 7.29 3.38
N ALA A 237 -12.51 6.22 2.74
CA ALA A 237 -11.76 6.30 1.48
C ALA A 237 -12.65 6.77 0.32
N ALA A 238 -13.90 6.30 0.24
CA ALA A 238 -14.85 6.75 -0.77
C ALA A 238 -15.12 8.27 -0.63
N ASP A 239 -15.37 8.73 0.59
CA ASP A 239 -15.59 10.16 0.88
C ASP A 239 -14.34 10.99 0.56
N ALA A 240 -13.14 10.47 0.87
CA ALA A 240 -11.87 11.13 0.57
C ALA A 240 -11.66 11.28 -0.95
N ILE A 241 -11.99 10.28 -1.75
CA ILE A 241 -11.94 10.35 -3.21
C ILE A 241 -12.89 11.43 -3.73
N LEU A 242 -14.14 11.44 -3.27
CA LEU A 242 -15.15 12.42 -3.71
C LEU A 242 -14.75 13.85 -3.31
N GLN A 243 -14.19 14.04 -2.12
CA GLN A 243 -13.70 15.36 -1.69
C GLN A 243 -12.47 15.78 -2.49
N TYR A 244 -11.54 14.86 -2.79
CA TYR A 244 -10.37 15.17 -3.61
C TYR A 244 -10.76 15.49 -5.06
N GLN A 245 -11.79 14.85 -5.60
CA GLN A 245 -12.35 15.23 -6.91
C GLN A 245 -12.79 16.71 -6.93
N ARG A 246 -13.40 17.21 -5.85
CA ARG A 246 -13.74 18.64 -5.74
C ARG A 246 -12.51 19.54 -5.65
N VAL A 247 -11.45 19.07 -4.97
CA VAL A 247 -10.16 19.79 -4.96
C VAL A 247 -9.62 19.95 -6.38
N LEU A 248 -9.67 18.88 -7.18
CA LEU A 248 -9.19 18.92 -8.55
C LEU A 248 -10.06 19.81 -9.45
N LYS A 249 -11.38 19.65 -9.44
CA LYS A 249 -12.32 20.21 -10.43
C LYS A 249 -12.90 21.55 -10.00
N ASP A 250 -13.16 21.74 -8.70
CA ASP A 250 -13.88 22.91 -8.18
C ASP A 250 -12.97 23.87 -7.39
N ASN A 251 -11.64 23.64 -7.35
CA ASN A 251 -10.68 24.36 -6.53
C ASN A 251 -11.07 24.40 -5.04
N ALA A 252 -11.73 23.36 -4.52
CA ALA A 252 -12.03 23.25 -3.10
C ALA A 252 -10.71 23.11 -2.28
N SER A 253 -10.77 23.48 -1.00
CA SER A 253 -9.63 23.28 -0.09
C SER A 253 -9.42 21.79 0.18
N LEU A 254 -8.16 21.38 0.31
CA LEU A 254 -7.81 20.01 0.70
C LEU A 254 -8.31 19.76 2.13
N PRO A 255 -9.06 18.66 2.38
CA PRO A 255 -9.56 18.32 3.71
C PRO A 255 -8.46 18.12 4.75
N SER A 256 -8.76 18.48 6.01
CA SER A 256 -7.76 18.47 7.10
C SER A 256 -7.19 17.09 7.42
N TYR A 257 -7.92 16.00 7.14
CA TYR A 257 -7.41 14.66 7.41
C TYR A 257 -6.21 14.29 6.52
N PHE A 258 -5.98 14.94 5.38
CA PHE A 258 -4.75 14.79 4.60
C PHE A 258 -3.51 15.35 5.32
N GLN A 259 -3.66 16.03 6.47
CA GLN A 259 -2.54 16.38 7.34
C GLN A 259 -1.99 15.18 8.13
N HIS A 260 -2.68 14.05 8.14
CA HIS A 260 -2.15 12.82 8.71
C HIS A 260 -1.02 12.28 7.83
N THR A 261 -0.14 11.48 8.44
CA THR A 261 0.90 10.72 7.73
C THR A 261 0.36 9.36 7.32
N PHE A 262 1.06 8.68 6.43
CA PHE A 262 0.80 7.25 6.12
C PHE A 262 1.22 6.34 7.27
N GLY A 263 2.22 6.75 8.06
CA GLY A 263 2.72 6.00 9.19
C GLY A 263 1.88 6.15 10.47
N ALA A 264 2.44 5.69 11.57
CA ALA A 264 1.75 5.60 12.86
C ALA A 264 1.44 6.98 13.51
N GLY A 265 2.14 8.04 13.09
CA GLY A 265 2.07 9.37 13.74
C GLY A 265 2.50 9.33 15.21
N ASP A 266 2.37 10.44 15.93
CA ASP A 266 2.91 10.59 17.30
C ASP A 266 2.02 9.96 18.38
N ASN A 267 0.74 9.77 18.11
CA ASN A 267 -0.27 9.39 19.13
C ASN A 267 -0.55 7.87 19.20
N TRP A 268 0.22 7.02 18.55
CA TRP A 268 -0.02 5.58 18.51
C TRP A 268 0.01 4.92 19.88
N LYS A 269 0.82 5.44 20.84
CA LYS A 269 0.89 4.91 22.21
C LYS A 269 -0.43 4.99 22.97
N GLN A 270 -1.26 5.97 22.61
CA GLN A 270 -2.56 6.22 23.24
C GLN A 270 -3.67 5.35 22.64
N LYS A 271 -3.42 4.66 21.54
CA LYS A 271 -4.42 3.79 20.91
C LYS A 271 -4.80 2.63 21.82
N ILE A 272 -6.09 2.30 21.85
CA ILE A 272 -6.64 1.19 22.61
C ILE A 272 -7.04 0.10 21.63
N ILE A 273 -6.50 -1.10 21.81
CA ILE A 273 -6.86 -2.28 21.03
C ILE A 273 -7.88 -3.06 21.85
N SER A 274 -9.14 -2.99 21.47
CA SER A 274 -10.24 -3.79 22.04
C SER A 274 -10.34 -5.10 21.27
N LEU A 275 -9.70 -6.14 21.79
CA LEU A 275 -9.68 -7.48 21.20
C LEU A 275 -10.96 -8.26 21.51
#